data_e9fb6bdc6a541f4709c92e2bf8cf288f
#
_entry.id   e9fb6bdc6a541f4709c92e2bf8cf288f
#
_cell.length_a   1.000
_cell.length_b   1.000
_cell.length_c   1.000
_cell.angle_alpha   90.00
_cell.angle_beta   90.00
_cell.angle_gamma   90.00
#
_symmetry.space_group_name_H-M   'P 1'
#
loop_
_entity.id
_entity.type
_entity.pdbx_description
1 polymer ?
#
loop_
_entity_poly.entity_id
_entity_poly.type
_entity_poly.pdbx_seq_one_letter_code
_entity_poly.pdbx_strand_id
1 'polypeptide(L)'
;MKELLDSGFIRPSKAPFGAPVLFQKKHDGSLRMCIDYRALNKVTIKNKYPIPLVADLFDRLGSARWFTKLDLRSGYWQVRIAAGDEPKTTCVTRYGSYEFLVMPFGLTNAPATFCTLMNKIFHPFLDKFVVVYLDDIVVYSESLGEHVEHLRLVFQVLRENQLYIKTEKCSFAQPEVTFLGHRIVDGKIHMDTNKIRAIQEWEPPKNVSELRSFLGLIN
;
A
#
# COMPACT_ATOMS: atom_id res chain seq x y z
N MET A 1 -11.78 9.94 -15.14
CA MET A 1 -10.79 10.58 -16.04
C MET A 1 -10.73 12.08 -15.83
N LYS A 2 -11.88 12.80 -15.81
CA LYS A 2 -11.88 14.26 -15.60
C LYS A 2 -11.19 14.64 -14.29
N GLU A 3 -11.54 14.02 -13.18
CA GLU A 3 -10.88 14.25 -11.87
C GLU A 3 -9.36 14.05 -11.90
N LEU A 4 -8.87 13.05 -12.62
CA LEU A 4 -7.44 12.81 -12.76
C LEU A 4 -6.72 13.87 -13.58
N LEU A 5 -7.39 14.39 -14.63
CA LEU A 5 -6.90 15.51 -15.42
C LEU A 5 -6.85 16.80 -14.58
N ASP A 6 -7.95 17.10 -13.91
CA ASP A 6 -8.08 18.31 -13.07
C ASP A 6 -7.09 18.30 -11.89
N SER A 7 -6.76 17.09 -11.38
CA SER A 7 -5.74 16.88 -10.35
C SER A 7 -4.29 16.88 -10.88
N GLY A 8 -4.10 16.94 -12.20
CA GLY A 8 -2.77 16.88 -12.79
C GLY A 8 -2.04 15.55 -12.65
N PHE A 9 -2.78 14.45 -12.45
CA PHE A 9 -2.20 13.11 -12.35
C PHE A 9 -1.98 12.46 -13.72
N ILE A 10 -2.75 12.87 -14.71
CA ILE A 10 -2.63 12.42 -16.11
C ILE A 10 -2.63 13.62 -17.06
N ARG A 11 -2.13 13.40 -18.27
CA ARG A 11 -2.22 14.36 -19.38
C ARG A 11 -2.60 13.62 -20.68
N PRO A 12 -3.17 14.31 -21.69
CA PRO A 12 -3.37 13.72 -23.02
C PRO A 12 -2.04 13.21 -23.58
N SER A 13 -2.08 12.05 -24.23
CA SER A 13 -0.90 11.39 -24.82
C SER A 13 -1.05 11.14 -26.29
N LYS A 14 0.07 11.27 -27.03
CA LYS A 14 0.24 10.83 -28.41
C LYS A 14 1.19 9.64 -28.52
N ALA A 15 1.49 8.99 -27.39
CA ALA A 15 2.41 7.85 -27.36
C ALA A 15 1.85 6.68 -28.20
N PRO A 16 2.73 5.87 -28.80
CA PRO A 16 2.33 4.70 -29.59
C PRO A 16 1.88 3.52 -28.70
N PHE A 17 1.84 3.70 -27.37
CA PHE A 17 1.45 2.71 -26.39
C PHE A 17 -0.01 2.90 -25.98
N GLY A 18 -0.64 1.82 -25.49
CA GLY A 18 -2.02 1.91 -25.02
C GLY A 18 -2.43 0.70 -24.19
N ALA A 19 -2.59 0.91 -22.87
CA ALA A 19 -3.16 -0.08 -21.98
C ALA A 19 -4.67 0.10 -21.88
N PRO A 20 -5.50 -0.96 -21.96
CA PRO A 20 -6.94 -0.84 -21.81
C PRO A 20 -7.35 -0.50 -20.39
N VAL A 21 -8.42 0.28 -20.25
CA VAL A 21 -9.01 0.65 -18.96
C VAL A 21 -10.21 -0.22 -18.65
N LEU A 22 -10.25 -0.77 -17.46
CA LEU A 22 -11.33 -1.59 -16.93
C LEU A 22 -11.90 -0.94 -15.67
N PHE A 23 -13.18 -1.13 -15.41
CA PHE A 23 -13.82 -0.70 -14.17
C PHE A 23 -14.30 -1.91 -13.38
N GLN A 24 -13.90 -1.99 -12.12
CA GLN A 24 -14.35 -3.01 -11.18
C GLN A 24 -15.17 -2.38 -10.05
N LYS A 25 -16.29 -3.02 -9.70
CA LYS A 25 -17.07 -2.63 -8.51
C LYS A 25 -16.30 -3.02 -7.24
N LYS A 26 -16.17 -2.09 -6.30
CA LYS A 26 -15.73 -2.36 -4.95
C LYS A 26 -16.89 -2.95 -4.14
N HIS A 27 -16.57 -3.45 -2.93
CA HIS A 27 -17.57 -3.97 -1.99
C HIS A 27 -18.62 -2.90 -1.58
N ASP A 28 -18.21 -1.62 -1.54
CA ASP A 28 -19.07 -0.47 -1.27
C ASP A 28 -19.92 -0.01 -2.47
N GLY A 29 -19.88 -0.76 -3.60
CA GLY A 29 -20.58 -0.43 -4.83
C GLY A 29 -19.90 0.64 -5.69
N SER A 30 -18.89 1.34 -5.20
CA SER A 30 -18.13 2.32 -6.00
C SER A 30 -17.28 1.64 -7.07
N LEU A 31 -16.96 2.37 -8.15
CA LEU A 31 -16.12 1.86 -9.22
C LEU A 31 -14.65 2.15 -8.97
N ARG A 32 -13.82 1.11 -9.08
CA ARG A 32 -12.35 1.24 -9.15
C ARG A 32 -11.92 1.18 -10.60
N MET A 33 -11.24 2.20 -11.07
CA MET A 33 -10.58 2.19 -12.37
C MET A 33 -9.31 1.34 -12.27
N CYS A 34 -9.19 0.36 -13.13
CA CYS A 34 -8.02 -0.51 -13.26
C CYS A 34 -7.46 -0.38 -14.68
N ILE A 35 -6.15 -0.34 -14.80
CA ILE A 35 -5.48 -0.29 -16.10
C ILE A 35 -4.75 -1.61 -16.30
N ASP A 36 -4.93 -2.20 -17.46
CA ASP A 36 -4.30 -3.48 -17.78
C ASP A 36 -2.88 -3.28 -18.30
N TYR A 37 -1.93 -3.23 -17.37
CA TYR A 37 -0.50 -3.14 -17.71
C TYR A 37 0.18 -4.50 -17.93
N ARG A 38 -0.55 -5.60 -18.10
CA ARG A 38 0.06 -6.93 -18.27
C ARG A 38 1.05 -6.99 -19.42
N ALA A 39 0.77 -6.32 -20.54
CA ALA A 39 1.68 -6.25 -21.69
C ALA A 39 2.98 -5.50 -21.34
N LEU A 40 2.88 -4.33 -20.71
CA LEU A 40 4.04 -3.57 -20.22
C LEU A 40 4.82 -4.34 -19.18
N ASN A 41 4.13 -4.96 -18.23
CA ASN A 41 4.75 -5.73 -17.16
C ASN A 41 5.56 -6.95 -17.65
N LYS A 42 5.18 -7.54 -18.79
CA LYS A 42 5.92 -8.66 -19.41
C LYS A 42 7.31 -8.25 -19.90
N VAL A 43 7.46 -7.02 -20.37
CA VAL A 43 8.74 -6.49 -20.88
C VAL A 43 9.52 -5.69 -19.84
N THR A 44 8.92 -5.41 -18.69
CA THR A 44 9.54 -4.68 -17.60
C THR A 44 10.51 -5.59 -16.83
N ILE A 45 11.74 -5.14 -16.67
CA ILE A 45 12.71 -5.80 -15.78
C ILE A 45 12.23 -5.64 -14.35
N LYS A 46 11.99 -6.77 -13.68
CA LYS A 46 11.46 -6.78 -12.30
C LYS A 46 12.50 -6.31 -11.30
N ASN A 47 12.15 -5.29 -10.55
CA ASN A 47 12.91 -4.86 -9.38
C ASN A 47 12.74 -5.91 -8.26
N LYS A 48 13.87 -6.41 -7.75
CA LYS A 48 13.95 -7.41 -6.67
C LYS A 48 14.19 -6.75 -5.30
N TYR A 49 13.59 -5.59 -5.06
CA TYR A 49 13.71 -4.94 -3.75
C TYR A 49 13.22 -5.91 -2.65
N PRO A 50 14.00 -6.13 -1.58
CA PRO A 50 13.60 -7.04 -0.52
C PRO A 50 12.39 -6.47 0.22
N ILE A 51 11.32 -7.27 0.28
CA ILE A 51 10.18 -6.99 1.16
C ILE A 51 10.55 -7.53 2.54
N PRO A 52 10.36 -6.76 3.62
CA PRO A 52 10.64 -7.22 4.98
C PRO A 52 9.88 -8.52 5.31
N LEU A 53 10.50 -9.40 6.07
CA LEU A 53 9.82 -10.59 6.59
C LEU A 53 8.75 -10.16 7.61
N VAL A 54 7.56 -10.67 7.45
CA VAL A 54 6.42 -10.32 8.32
C VAL A 54 6.70 -10.67 9.79
N ALA A 55 7.40 -11.78 10.04
CA ALA A 55 7.79 -12.19 11.38
C ALA A 55 8.68 -11.17 12.07
N ASP A 56 9.69 -10.64 11.38
CA ASP A 56 10.61 -9.63 11.92
C ASP A 56 9.87 -8.32 12.29
N LEU A 57 8.82 -7.98 11.51
CA LEU A 57 8.00 -6.80 11.80
C LEU A 57 7.16 -6.98 13.07
N PHE A 58 6.64 -8.19 13.28
CA PHE A 58 5.86 -8.50 14.49
C PHE A 58 6.72 -8.54 15.75
N ASP A 59 7.93 -9.08 15.69
CA ASP A 59 8.86 -9.12 16.83
C ASP A 59 9.16 -7.71 17.35
N ARG A 60 9.25 -6.72 16.47
CA ARG A 60 9.48 -5.32 16.84
C ARG A 60 8.27 -4.66 17.49
N LEU A 61 7.07 -5.03 17.08
CA LEU A 61 5.82 -4.49 17.62
C LEU A 61 5.44 -5.11 18.97
N GLY A 62 6.02 -6.26 19.33
CA GLY A 62 5.65 -7.02 20.53
C GLY A 62 5.95 -6.33 21.86
N SER A 63 6.90 -5.39 21.92
CA SER A 63 7.22 -4.65 23.16
C SER A 63 6.43 -3.35 23.34
N ALA A 64 5.73 -2.91 22.28
CA ALA A 64 5.04 -1.62 22.26
C ALA A 64 3.65 -1.69 22.92
N ARG A 65 3.20 -0.54 23.44
CA ARG A 65 1.89 -0.35 24.07
C ARG A 65 1.02 0.69 23.36
N TRP A 66 1.63 1.55 22.56
CA TRP A 66 0.94 2.61 21.83
C TRP A 66 1.26 2.52 20.36
N PHE A 67 0.23 2.55 19.55
CA PHE A 67 0.33 2.37 18.10
C PHE A 67 -0.41 3.46 17.35
N THR A 68 0.17 3.91 16.25
CA THR A 68 -0.50 4.70 15.24
C THR A 68 -0.31 4.02 13.90
N LYS A 69 -1.42 3.71 13.23
CA LYS A 69 -1.40 3.22 11.85
C LYS A 69 -1.74 4.38 10.90
N LEU A 70 -0.86 4.63 9.94
CA LEU A 70 -1.04 5.64 8.92
C LEU A 70 -1.28 4.98 7.56
N ASP A 71 -2.33 5.41 6.86
CA ASP A 71 -2.63 5.04 5.47
C ASP A 71 -2.33 6.27 4.59
N LEU A 72 -1.48 6.10 3.58
CA LEU A 72 -1.15 7.18 2.66
C LEU A 72 -2.26 7.36 1.63
N ARG A 73 -2.65 8.60 1.38
CA ARG A 73 -3.69 8.94 0.41
C ARG A 73 -3.26 8.54 -1.00
N SER A 74 -3.83 7.44 -1.53
CA SER A 74 -3.48 6.92 -2.86
C SER A 74 -1.97 6.74 -3.04
N GLY A 75 -1.29 6.09 -2.08
CA GLY A 75 0.16 6.07 -1.88
C GLY A 75 1.02 6.14 -3.14
N TYR A 76 0.77 5.26 -4.12
CA TYR A 76 1.53 5.24 -5.37
C TYR A 76 1.38 6.50 -6.22
N TRP A 77 0.23 7.18 -6.19
CA TRP A 77 0.00 8.43 -6.94
C TRP A 77 0.78 9.60 -6.37
N GLN A 78 1.36 9.47 -5.19
CA GLN A 78 2.23 10.49 -4.61
C GLN A 78 3.67 10.41 -5.14
N VAL A 79 3.99 9.36 -5.90
CA VAL A 79 5.29 9.16 -6.53
C VAL A 79 5.21 9.58 -8.00
N ARG A 80 6.12 10.44 -8.45
CA ARG A 80 6.20 10.85 -9.85
C ARG A 80 6.80 9.74 -10.71
N ILE A 81 6.30 9.62 -11.94
CA ILE A 81 6.95 8.83 -12.98
C ILE A 81 8.25 9.55 -13.36
N ALA A 82 9.29 8.76 -13.66
CA ALA A 82 10.56 9.32 -14.15
C ALA A 82 10.35 10.08 -15.46
N ALA A 83 11.01 11.23 -15.58
CA ALA A 83 10.89 12.06 -16.79
C ALA A 83 11.29 11.25 -18.05
N GLY A 84 10.40 11.22 -19.03
CA GLY A 84 10.54 10.45 -20.27
C GLY A 84 9.95 9.02 -20.22
N ASP A 85 9.53 8.54 -19.07
CA ASP A 85 8.85 7.24 -18.91
C ASP A 85 7.32 7.36 -18.91
N GLU A 86 6.77 8.57 -18.79
CA GLU A 86 5.34 8.83 -18.78
C GLU A 86 4.60 8.21 -19.99
N PRO A 87 5.12 8.30 -21.23
CA PRO A 87 4.48 7.71 -22.39
C PRO A 87 4.23 6.19 -22.27
N LYS A 88 5.10 5.46 -21.54
CA LYS A 88 4.96 4.02 -21.31
C LYS A 88 3.71 3.66 -20.48
N THR A 89 3.21 4.61 -19.70
CA THR A 89 2.03 4.44 -18.84
C THR A 89 0.72 4.73 -19.55
N THR A 90 0.75 5.03 -20.86
CA THR A 90 -0.42 5.45 -21.62
C THR A 90 -1.54 4.44 -21.53
N CYS A 91 -2.72 4.92 -21.16
CA CYS A 91 -3.96 4.17 -21.20
C CYS A 91 -4.90 4.73 -22.25
N VAL A 92 -5.71 3.85 -22.85
CA VAL A 92 -6.63 4.19 -23.94
C VAL A 92 -8.06 4.08 -23.45
N THR A 93 -8.84 5.10 -23.76
CA THR A 93 -10.27 5.15 -23.47
C THR A 93 -11.02 5.56 -24.74
N ARG A 94 -12.35 5.42 -24.76
CA ARG A 94 -13.18 5.93 -25.85
C ARG A 94 -13.08 7.46 -26.07
N TYR A 95 -12.52 8.20 -25.10
CA TYR A 95 -12.37 9.65 -25.15
C TYR A 95 -10.96 10.12 -25.50
N GLY A 96 -10.04 9.19 -25.73
CA GLY A 96 -8.65 9.48 -26.06
C GLY A 96 -7.65 8.68 -25.24
N SER A 97 -6.39 8.98 -25.49
CA SER A 97 -5.25 8.37 -24.81
C SER A 97 -4.69 9.35 -23.77
N TYR A 98 -4.33 8.81 -22.62
CA TYR A 98 -3.80 9.59 -21.48
C TYR A 98 -2.62 8.87 -20.86
N GLU A 99 -1.57 9.61 -20.52
CA GLU A 99 -0.39 9.10 -19.82
C GLU A 99 -0.34 9.63 -18.39
N PHE A 100 0.22 8.85 -17.49
CA PHE A 100 0.33 9.20 -16.09
C PHE A 100 1.61 9.98 -15.79
N LEU A 101 1.47 11.07 -15.03
CA LEU A 101 2.58 11.85 -14.47
C LEU A 101 3.00 11.32 -13.09
N VAL A 102 2.15 10.51 -12.48
CA VAL A 102 2.34 9.85 -11.20
C VAL A 102 2.25 8.35 -11.37
N MET A 103 2.83 7.59 -10.46
CA MET A 103 2.90 6.12 -10.56
C MET A 103 1.53 5.49 -10.39
N PRO A 104 0.93 4.91 -11.46
CA PRO A 104 -0.38 4.26 -11.37
C PRO A 104 -0.28 2.89 -10.70
N PHE A 105 -1.41 2.44 -10.17
CA PHE A 105 -1.56 1.04 -9.75
C PHE A 105 -1.47 0.09 -10.95
N GLY A 106 -0.92 -1.09 -10.73
CA GLY A 106 -0.83 -2.16 -11.74
C GLY A 106 0.53 -2.27 -12.43
N LEU A 107 1.45 -1.34 -12.24
CA LEU A 107 2.85 -1.49 -12.68
C LEU A 107 3.59 -2.49 -11.78
N THR A 108 4.35 -3.42 -12.39
CA THR A 108 5.02 -4.49 -11.66
C THR A 108 6.05 -3.99 -10.65
N ASN A 109 6.71 -2.85 -10.94
CA ASN A 109 7.73 -2.28 -10.05
C ASN A 109 7.19 -1.22 -9.07
N ALA A 110 5.90 -0.89 -9.11
CA ALA A 110 5.34 0.13 -8.24
C ALA A 110 5.53 -0.19 -6.74
N PRO A 111 5.24 -1.41 -6.25
CA PRO A 111 5.49 -1.75 -4.85
C PRO A 111 6.95 -1.59 -4.44
N ALA A 112 7.88 -2.11 -5.24
CA ALA A 112 9.31 -2.02 -4.96
C ALA A 112 9.82 -0.58 -4.94
N THR A 113 9.39 0.25 -5.91
CA THR A 113 9.74 1.67 -5.98
C THR A 113 9.22 2.42 -4.75
N PHE A 114 7.99 2.13 -4.35
CA PHE A 114 7.38 2.74 -3.17
C PHE A 114 8.08 2.33 -1.88
N CYS A 115 8.38 1.03 -1.69
CA CYS A 115 9.17 0.55 -0.55
C CYS A 115 10.55 1.19 -0.50
N THR A 116 11.22 1.35 -1.63
CA THR A 116 12.52 2.04 -1.71
C THR A 116 12.41 3.48 -1.21
N LEU A 117 11.37 4.21 -1.63
CA LEU A 117 11.12 5.58 -1.19
C LEU A 117 10.87 5.62 0.32
N MET A 118 9.94 4.78 0.83
CA MET A 118 9.58 4.74 2.25
C MET A 118 10.79 4.41 3.12
N ASN A 119 11.56 3.39 2.74
CA ASN A 119 12.75 3.01 3.48
C ASN A 119 13.82 4.11 3.46
N LYS A 120 13.94 4.87 2.37
CA LYS A 120 14.86 6.00 2.29
C LYS A 120 14.47 7.13 3.26
N ILE A 121 13.20 7.54 3.25
CA ILE A 121 12.75 8.70 4.06
C ILE A 121 12.61 8.36 5.54
N PHE A 122 12.26 7.11 5.89
CA PHE A 122 12.15 6.67 7.27
C PHE A 122 13.39 5.97 7.80
N HIS A 123 14.47 5.87 7.02
CA HIS A 123 15.70 5.16 7.39
C HIS A 123 16.20 5.46 8.81
N PRO A 124 16.19 6.71 9.31
CA PRO A 124 16.65 7.00 10.68
C PRO A 124 15.76 6.40 11.78
N PHE A 125 14.50 6.06 11.47
CA PHE A 125 13.45 5.66 12.40
C PHE A 125 13.01 4.21 12.22
N LEU A 126 13.38 3.60 11.10
CA LEU A 126 13.13 2.17 10.89
C LEU A 126 13.77 1.36 12.01
N ASP A 127 13.07 0.33 12.45
CA ASP A 127 13.50 -0.62 13.48
C ASP A 127 13.61 -0.04 14.89
N LYS A 128 13.36 1.28 15.05
CA LYS A 128 13.34 1.96 16.36
C LYS A 128 11.90 2.19 16.84
N PHE A 129 11.10 2.86 16.02
CA PHE A 129 9.70 3.16 16.33
C PHE A 129 8.82 3.28 15.09
N VAL A 130 9.34 2.97 13.90
CA VAL A 130 8.58 2.95 12.64
C VAL A 130 8.77 1.62 11.95
N VAL A 131 7.66 1.03 11.56
CA VAL A 131 7.59 -0.12 10.64
C VAL A 131 6.85 0.30 9.40
N VAL A 132 7.38 -0.06 8.23
CA VAL A 132 6.75 0.19 6.94
C VAL A 132 6.58 -1.13 6.19
N TYR A 133 5.38 -1.39 5.74
CA TYR A 133 5.08 -2.51 4.86
C TYR A 133 4.16 -2.06 3.73
N LEU A 134 4.71 -1.96 2.53
CA LEU A 134 4.01 -1.38 1.37
C LEU A 134 3.43 0.01 1.70
N ASP A 135 2.11 0.14 1.67
CA ASP A 135 1.38 1.39 1.88
C ASP A 135 1.08 1.67 3.38
N ASP A 136 1.26 0.66 4.25
CA ASP A 136 0.98 0.74 5.69
C ASP A 136 2.23 1.21 6.45
N ILE A 137 2.09 2.28 7.22
CA ILE A 137 3.11 2.79 8.14
C ILE A 137 2.58 2.62 9.57
N VAL A 138 3.32 1.94 10.42
CA VAL A 138 3.01 1.79 11.85
C VAL A 138 4.08 2.48 12.67
N VAL A 139 3.65 3.43 13.49
CA VAL A 139 4.47 4.07 14.53
C VAL A 139 4.13 3.39 15.85
N TYR A 140 5.13 3.01 16.62
CA TYR A 140 4.95 2.29 17.89
C TYR A 140 5.83 2.85 18.99
N SER A 141 5.41 2.71 20.25
CA SER A 141 6.12 3.26 21.40
C SER A 141 5.71 2.54 22.69
N GLU A 142 6.55 2.60 23.71
CA GLU A 142 6.26 2.02 25.03
C GLU A 142 5.38 2.93 25.88
N SER A 143 5.51 4.25 25.74
CA SER A 143 4.73 5.25 26.47
C SER A 143 4.02 6.23 25.53
N LEU A 144 2.92 6.83 26.03
CA LEU A 144 2.18 7.84 25.28
C LEU A 144 3.01 9.12 25.04
N GLY A 145 3.86 9.49 26.02
CA GLY A 145 4.72 10.67 25.88
C GLY A 145 5.71 10.52 24.72
N GLU A 146 6.43 9.39 24.68
CA GLU A 146 7.32 9.05 23.56
C GLU A 146 6.57 8.97 22.24
N HIS A 147 5.34 8.41 22.27
CA HIS A 147 4.53 8.26 21.07
C HIS A 147 4.21 9.60 20.40
N VAL A 148 3.92 10.63 21.20
CA VAL A 148 3.69 11.98 20.69
C VAL A 148 4.95 12.54 20.02
N GLU A 149 6.12 12.34 20.60
CA GLU A 149 7.38 12.79 20.00
C GLU A 149 7.72 12.01 18.72
N HIS A 150 7.52 10.68 18.71
CA HIS A 150 7.70 9.86 17.52
C HIS A 150 6.78 10.31 16.38
N LEU A 151 5.52 10.61 16.69
CA LEU A 151 4.57 11.12 15.69
C LEU A 151 4.99 12.48 15.12
N ARG A 152 5.53 13.39 15.94
CA ARG A 152 6.06 14.67 15.46
C ARG A 152 7.15 14.47 14.42
N LEU A 153 8.10 13.57 14.70
CA LEU A 153 9.18 13.24 13.78
C LEU A 153 8.65 12.62 12.47
N VAL A 154 7.72 11.68 12.58
CA VAL A 154 7.10 11.04 11.41
C VAL A 154 6.34 12.06 10.55
N PHE A 155 5.55 12.93 11.16
CA PHE A 155 4.82 13.97 10.43
C PHE A 155 5.75 15.01 9.80
N GLN A 156 6.87 15.31 10.43
CA GLN A 156 7.90 16.17 9.84
C GLN A 156 8.45 15.54 8.56
N VAL A 157 8.85 14.26 8.60
CA VAL A 157 9.34 13.52 7.41
C VAL A 157 8.29 13.51 6.30
N LEU A 158 7.03 13.21 6.62
CA LEU A 158 5.96 13.21 5.64
C LEU A 158 5.79 14.59 4.99
N ARG A 159 5.82 15.66 5.78
CA ARG A 159 5.72 17.05 5.30
C ARG A 159 6.89 17.43 4.40
N GLU A 160 8.12 17.13 4.81
CA GLU A 160 9.33 17.44 4.05
C GLU A 160 9.36 16.73 2.68
N ASN A 161 8.77 15.53 2.62
CA ASN A 161 8.67 14.74 1.39
C ASN A 161 7.34 14.92 0.66
N GLN A 162 6.48 15.87 1.08
CA GLN A 162 5.19 16.16 0.46
C GLN A 162 4.26 14.94 0.38
N LEU A 163 4.29 14.09 1.41
CA LEU A 163 3.45 12.92 1.52
C LEU A 163 2.22 13.21 2.39
N TYR A 164 1.06 12.78 1.93
CA TYR A 164 -0.24 13.06 2.53
C TYR A 164 -0.90 11.77 3.03
N ILE A 165 -1.42 11.82 4.24
CA ILE A 165 -2.18 10.72 4.83
C ILE A 165 -3.67 10.86 4.53
N LYS A 166 -4.39 9.75 4.59
CA LYS A 166 -5.84 9.68 4.54
C LYS A 166 -6.38 9.48 5.96
N THR A 167 -6.67 10.58 6.65
CA THR A 167 -7.03 10.60 8.08
C THR A 167 -8.15 9.65 8.46
N GLU A 168 -9.15 9.46 7.57
CA GLU A 168 -10.30 8.57 7.82
C GLU A 168 -9.93 7.08 7.87
N LYS A 169 -8.72 6.75 7.39
CA LYS A 169 -8.17 5.39 7.42
C LYS A 169 -7.02 5.23 8.42
N CYS A 170 -6.65 6.31 9.09
CA CYS A 170 -5.63 6.28 10.12
C CYS A 170 -6.23 6.00 11.50
N SER A 171 -5.47 5.32 12.33
CA SER A 171 -5.76 5.17 13.77
C SER A 171 -4.61 5.75 14.56
N PHE A 172 -4.89 6.62 15.52
CA PHE A 172 -3.88 7.36 16.27
C PHE A 172 -3.87 6.95 17.73
N ALA A 173 -2.66 6.77 18.29
CA ALA A 173 -2.42 6.51 19.70
C ALA A 173 -3.37 5.46 20.31
N GLN A 174 -3.47 4.31 19.67
CA GLN A 174 -4.29 3.20 20.13
C GLN A 174 -3.47 2.20 20.94
N PRO A 175 -4.06 1.53 21.95
CA PRO A 175 -3.37 0.47 22.71
C PRO A 175 -3.22 -0.83 21.91
N GLU A 176 -3.85 -0.91 20.75
CA GLU A 176 -3.79 -2.04 19.84
C GLU A 176 -3.72 -1.59 18.37
N VAL A 177 -3.20 -2.45 17.52
CA VAL A 177 -3.17 -2.22 16.07
C VAL A 177 -3.50 -3.49 15.29
N THR A 178 -4.29 -3.34 14.22
CA THR A 178 -4.47 -4.40 13.22
C THR A 178 -3.50 -4.16 12.07
N PHE A 179 -2.57 -5.09 11.90
CA PHE A 179 -1.51 -5.01 10.90
C PHE A 179 -1.30 -6.36 10.22
N LEU A 180 -1.31 -6.39 8.90
CA LEU A 180 -1.11 -7.59 8.07
C LEU A 180 -2.02 -8.78 8.45
N GLY A 181 -3.29 -8.50 8.77
CA GLY A 181 -4.26 -9.53 9.16
C GLY A 181 -4.04 -10.12 10.56
N HIS A 182 -3.28 -9.42 11.39
CA HIS A 182 -3.08 -9.76 12.80
C HIS A 182 -3.40 -8.56 13.68
N ARG A 183 -3.93 -8.82 14.86
CA ARG A 183 -4.18 -7.84 15.90
C ARG A 183 -3.10 -7.95 16.96
N ILE A 184 -2.41 -6.84 17.23
CA ILE A 184 -1.34 -6.74 18.21
C ILE A 184 -1.87 -5.94 19.40
N VAL A 185 -1.85 -6.53 20.59
CA VAL A 185 -2.30 -5.92 21.84
C VAL A 185 -1.49 -6.50 23.00
N ASP A 186 -1.02 -5.66 23.91
CA ASP A 186 -0.26 -6.06 25.12
C ASP A 186 0.90 -7.03 24.80
N GLY A 187 1.65 -6.77 23.74
CA GLY A 187 2.76 -7.60 23.32
C GLY A 187 2.40 -8.97 22.76
N LYS A 188 1.10 -9.24 22.52
CA LYS A 188 0.60 -10.50 21.97
C LYS A 188 0.07 -10.31 20.57
N ILE A 189 0.37 -11.26 19.71
CA ILE A 189 -0.12 -11.31 18.34
C ILE A 189 -1.31 -12.24 18.29
N HIS A 190 -2.45 -11.72 17.85
CA HIS A 190 -3.68 -12.47 17.63
C HIS A 190 -4.02 -12.44 16.15
N MET A 191 -4.59 -13.51 15.64
CA MET A 191 -5.16 -13.51 14.30
C MET A 191 -6.38 -12.57 14.25
N ASP A 192 -6.57 -11.85 13.15
CA ASP A 192 -7.75 -11.01 12.93
C ASP A 192 -9.04 -11.84 13.04
N THR A 193 -10.02 -11.33 13.79
CA THR A 193 -11.29 -12.01 14.02
C THR A 193 -12.07 -12.27 12.73
N ASN A 194 -11.97 -11.39 11.73
CA ASN A 194 -12.58 -11.59 10.42
C ASN A 194 -11.90 -12.74 9.67
N LYS A 195 -10.57 -12.86 9.79
CA LYS A 195 -9.80 -13.97 9.21
C LYS A 195 -10.19 -15.30 9.88
N ILE A 196 -10.31 -15.31 11.23
CA ILE A 196 -10.77 -16.48 11.98
C ILE A 196 -12.16 -16.90 11.54
N ARG A 197 -13.11 -15.95 11.47
CA ARG A 197 -14.47 -16.22 11.02
C ARG A 197 -14.51 -16.75 9.59
N ALA A 198 -13.74 -16.14 8.67
CA ALA A 198 -13.67 -16.62 7.29
C ALA A 198 -13.14 -18.05 7.19
N ILE A 199 -12.20 -18.46 8.07
CA ILE A 199 -11.71 -19.84 8.15
C ILE A 199 -12.78 -20.77 8.70
N GLN A 200 -13.49 -20.36 9.75
CA GLN A 200 -14.56 -21.17 10.38
C GLN A 200 -15.77 -21.39 9.46
N GLU A 201 -16.10 -20.37 8.66
CA GLU A 201 -17.23 -20.41 7.72
C GLU A 201 -16.84 -21.02 6.35
N TRP A 202 -15.55 -21.40 6.15
CA TRP A 202 -15.08 -21.96 4.90
C TRP A 202 -15.62 -23.38 4.70
N GLU A 203 -16.30 -23.60 3.58
CA GLU A 203 -16.71 -24.96 3.22
C GLU A 203 -15.50 -25.86 2.93
N PRO A 204 -15.57 -27.17 3.27
CA PRO A 204 -14.47 -28.10 2.96
C PRO A 204 -14.11 -28.06 1.47
N PRO A 205 -12.83 -27.90 1.11
CA PRO A 205 -12.39 -27.81 -0.28
C PRO A 205 -12.75 -29.08 -1.06
N LYS A 206 -13.41 -28.93 -2.21
CA LYS A 206 -13.86 -30.05 -3.07
C LYS A 206 -12.88 -30.33 -4.23
N ASN A 207 -11.92 -29.44 -4.47
CA ASN A 207 -10.93 -29.57 -5.54
C ASN A 207 -9.60 -28.89 -5.15
N VAL A 208 -8.56 -29.13 -5.96
CA VAL A 208 -7.20 -28.61 -5.73
C VAL A 208 -7.15 -27.07 -5.73
N SER A 209 -7.96 -26.42 -6.54
CA SER A 209 -8.01 -24.95 -6.61
C SER A 209 -8.56 -24.36 -5.32
N GLU A 210 -9.64 -24.92 -4.80
CA GLU A 210 -10.25 -24.52 -3.53
C GLU A 210 -9.31 -24.80 -2.34
N LEU A 211 -8.63 -25.97 -2.35
CA LEU A 211 -7.63 -26.28 -1.33
C LEU A 211 -6.47 -25.27 -1.35
N ARG A 212 -5.97 -24.87 -2.52
CA ARG A 212 -4.93 -23.83 -2.63
C ARG A 212 -5.42 -22.49 -2.10
N SER A 213 -6.67 -22.12 -2.39
CA SER A 213 -7.26 -20.88 -1.88
C SER A 213 -7.40 -20.90 -0.35
N PHE A 214 -7.84 -22.04 0.21
CA PHE A 214 -7.92 -22.22 1.65
C PHE A 214 -6.55 -22.15 2.32
N LEU A 215 -5.55 -22.86 1.79
CA LEU A 215 -4.18 -22.81 2.30
C LEU A 215 -3.58 -21.39 2.20
N GLY A 216 -3.92 -20.63 1.15
CA GLY A 216 -3.51 -19.22 1.03
C GLY A 216 -4.19 -18.30 2.04
N LEU A 217 -5.36 -18.65 2.57
CA LEU A 217 -6.03 -17.89 3.61
C LEU A 217 -5.42 -18.15 5.00
N ILE A 218 -5.02 -19.39 5.30
CA ILE A 218 -4.51 -19.77 6.62
C ILE A 218 -3.01 -19.49 6.80
N ASN A 219 -2.27 -19.29 5.72
CA ASN A 219 -0.89 -18.78 5.74
C ASN A 219 -0.91 -17.26 5.86
#